data_71fb4f46deec39eeba30e5a20655b7f7
#
_entry.id   71fb4f46deec39eeba30e5a20655b7f7
#
_cell.length_a   1.000
_cell.length_b   1.000
_cell.length_c   1.000
_cell.angle_alpha   90.00
_cell.angle_beta   90.00
_cell.angle_gamma   90.00
#
_symmetry.space_group_name_H-M   'P 1'
#
loop_
_entity.id
_entity.type
_entity.pdbx_description
1 polymer ?
#
loop_
_entity_poly.entity_id
_entity_poly.type
_entity_poly.pdbx_seq_one_letter_code
_entity_poly.pdbx_strand_id
1 'polypeptide(L)' 'MTNRIPAILKERRRELGLTQIEVAMESGIELQQYQRFEKGSRPFETCSFKIGLRVCAALELDPYELLFISNR' A
#
# COMPACT_ATOMS: atom_id res chain seq x y z
N MET A 1 -18.68 -1.02 5.64
CA MET A 1 -17.72 -2.11 5.71
C MET A 1 -16.31 -1.56 5.83
N THR A 2 -15.50 -2.21 6.61
CA THR A 2 -14.13 -1.74 6.85
C THR A 2 -13.23 -2.10 5.68
N ASN A 3 -12.50 -1.10 5.17
CA ASN A 3 -11.52 -1.34 4.13
C ASN A 3 -10.29 -2.02 4.74
N ARG A 4 -9.92 -3.18 4.23
CA ARG A 4 -8.82 -3.98 4.76
C ARG A 4 -7.47 -3.63 4.16
N ILE A 5 -7.44 -2.82 3.12
CA ILE A 5 -6.19 -2.52 2.43
C ILE A 5 -5.13 -1.89 3.32
N PRO A 6 -5.44 -0.88 4.16
CA PRO A 6 -4.41 -0.30 5.02
C PRO A 6 -3.71 -1.35 5.90
N ALA A 7 -4.48 -2.25 6.50
CA ALA A 7 -3.91 -3.32 7.33
C ALA A 7 -3.05 -4.27 6.51
N ILE A 8 -3.49 -4.61 5.30
CA ILE A 8 -2.75 -5.52 4.42
C ILE A 8 -1.40 -4.91 4.05
N LEU A 9 -1.36 -3.63 3.72
CA LEU A 9 -0.11 -2.96 3.38
C LEU A 9 0.87 -3.03 4.56
N LYS A 10 0.38 -2.73 5.75
CA LYS A 10 1.21 -2.72 6.94
C LYS A 10 1.71 -4.12 7.30
N GLU A 11 0.82 -5.12 7.28
CA GLU A 11 1.19 -6.49 7.59
C GLU A 11 2.22 -7.03 6.62
N ARG A 12 2.00 -6.79 5.32
CA ARG A 12 2.94 -7.27 4.30
C ARG A 12 4.29 -6.63 4.47
N ARG A 13 4.32 -5.31 4.74
CA ARG A 13 5.57 -4.61 4.98
C ARG A 13 6.34 -5.24 6.13
N ARG A 14 5.64 -5.56 7.21
CA ARG A 14 6.26 -6.18 8.39
C ARG A 14 6.78 -7.58 8.08
N GLU A 15 6.04 -8.35 7.31
CA GLU A 15 6.47 -9.68 6.89
C GLU A 15 7.77 -9.62 6.11
N LEU A 16 7.94 -8.59 5.29
CA LEU A 16 9.14 -8.42 4.49
C LEU A 16 10.28 -7.75 5.27
N GLY A 17 10.02 -7.33 6.51
CA GLY A 17 11.04 -6.69 7.33
C GLY A 17 11.39 -5.28 6.88
N LEU A 18 10.47 -4.60 6.20
CA LEU A 18 10.72 -3.27 5.67
C LEU A 18 10.17 -2.18 6.59
N THR A 19 10.87 -1.03 6.59
CA THR A 19 10.35 0.16 7.24
C THR A 19 9.44 0.93 6.29
N GLN A 20 8.64 1.83 6.84
CA GLN A 20 7.78 2.68 6.01
C GLN A 20 8.58 3.53 5.03
N ILE A 21 9.74 4.04 5.50
CA ILE A 21 10.56 4.88 4.64
C ILE A 21 11.16 4.07 3.48
N GLU A 22 11.52 2.82 3.74
CA GLU A 22 12.04 1.96 2.67
C GLU A 22 11.01 1.71 1.58
N VAL A 23 9.77 1.44 1.98
CA VAL A 23 8.69 1.23 1.02
C VAL A 23 8.42 2.52 0.24
N ALA A 24 8.39 3.65 0.93
CA ALA A 24 8.17 4.93 0.27
C ALA A 24 9.26 5.23 -0.76
N MET A 25 10.51 4.99 -0.40
CA MET A 25 11.65 5.21 -1.31
C MET A 25 11.56 4.30 -2.53
N GLU A 26 11.29 3.03 -2.34
CA GLU A 26 11.17 2.09 -3.45
C GLU A 26 9.99 2.43 -4.36
N SER A 27 8.95 2.99 -3.78
CA SER A 27 7.75 3.34 -4.54
C SER A 27 7.86 4.72 -5.20
N GLY A 28 8.92 5.48 -4.88
CA GLY A 28 9.09 6.81 -5.45
C GLY A 28 8.09 7.83 -4.94
N ILE A 29 7.62 7.66 -3.70
CA ILE A 29 6.68 8.58 -3.08
C ILE A 29 7.25 9.07 -1.76
N GLU A 30 6.64 10.11 -1.20
CA GLU A 30 7.08 10.64 0.07
C GLU A 30 6.60 9.77 1.23
N LEU A 31 7.36 9.77 2.32
CA LEU A 31 7.03 8.99 3.50
C LEU A 31 5.63 9.30 4.02
N GLN A 32 5.26 10.58 4.08
CA GLN A 32 3.94 10.97 4.57
C GLN A 32 2.82 10.41 3.71
N GLN A 33 3.03 10.35 2.40
CA GLN A 33 2.05 9.80 1.48
C GLN A 33 1.85 8.32 1.75
N TYR A 34 2.94 7.58 1.93
CA TYR A 34 2.84 6.15 2.22
C TYR A 34 2.19 5.91 3.59
N GLN A 35 2.55 6.72 4.59
CA GLN A 35 1.97 6.59 5.92
C GLN A 35 0.45 6.76 5.90
N ARG A 36 -0.05 7.66 5.08
CA ARG A 36 -1.49 7.87 4.93
C ARG A 36 -2.18 6.64 4.36
N PHE A 37 -1.52 5.93 3.46
CA PHE A 37 -2.06 4.68 2.93
C PHE A 37 -2.22 3.64 4.04
N GLU A 38 -1.22 3.49 4.90
CA GLU A 38 -1.30 2.52 6.00
C GLU A 38 -2.29 2.93 7.09
N LYS A 39 -2.49 4.23 7.26
CA LYS A 39 -3.46 4.74 8.22
C LYS A 39 -4.89 4.68 7.72
N GLY A 40 -5.06 4.60 6.42
CA GLY A 40 -6.39 4.66 5.82
C GLY A 40 -6.94 6.07 5.68
N SER A 41 -6.14 7.10 5.99
CA SER A 41 -6.58 8.49 5.82
C SER A 41 -6.57 8.92 4.37
N ARG A 42 -5.83 8.22 3.52
CA ARG A 42 -5.87 8.39 2.07
C ARG A 42 -6.13 7.03 1.44
N PRO A 43 -7.25 6.86 0.71
CA PRO A 43 -7.57 5.55 0.13
C PRO A 43 -6.51 5.13 -0.90
N PHE A 44 -5.88 3.98 -0.65
CA PHE A 44 -4.86 3.47 -1.57
C PHE A 44 -5.47 3.13 -2.94
N GLU A 45 -6.69 2.63 -2.95
CA GLU A 45 -7.35 2.21 -4.18
C GLU A 45 -7.68 3.36 -5.13
N THR A 46 -7.59 4.61 -4.65
CA THR A 46 -7.84 5.77 -5.50
C THR A 46 -6.56 6.51 -5.91
N CYS A 47 -5.39 5.98 -5.54
CA CYS A 47 -4.14 6.59 -5.96
C CYS A 47 -3.91 6.34 -7.46
N SER A 48 -2.92 7.03 -8.03
CA SER A 48 -2.63 6.84 -9.44
C SER A 48 -2.22 5.40 -9.71
N PHE A 49 -2.48 4.95 -10.93
CA PHE A 49 -2.10 3.61 -11.37
C PHE A 49 -0.61 3.36 -11.16
N LYS A 50 0.20 4.36 -11.51
CA LYS A 50 1.66 4.25 -11.40
C LYS A 50 2.10 4.06 -9.95
N ILE A 51 1.57 4.86 -9.03
CA ILE A 51 1.91 4.75 -7.61
C ILE A 51 1.42 3.41 -7.06
N GLY A 52 0.21 3.03 -7.40
CA GLY A 52 -0.35 1.76 -6.93
C GLY A 52 0.50 0.57 -7.34
N LEU A 53 0.91 0.52 -8.60
CA LEU A 53 1.76 -0.58 -9.07
C LEU A 53 3.12 -0.57 -8.41
N ARG A 54 3.71 0.61 -8.18
CA ARG A 54 5.01 0.71 -7.53
C ARG A 54 4.96 0.25 -6.07
N VAL A 55 3.92 0.64 -5.35
CA VAL A 55 3.77 0.19 -3.96
C VAL A 55 3.55 -1.32 -3.92
N CYS A 56 2.70 -1.84 -4.79
CA CYS A 56 2.49 -3.29 -4.85
C CYS A 56 3.77 -4.04 -5.19
N ALA A 57 4.59 -3.50 -6.10
CA ALA A 57 5.87 -4.12 -6.42
C ALA A 57 6.81 -4.12 -5.21
N ALA A 58 6.89 -3.00 -4.49
CA ALA A 58 7.75 -2.89 -3.32
C ALA A 58 7.34 -3.86 -2.22
N LEU A 59 6.05 -4.13 -2.09
CA LEU A 59 5.51 -5.02 -1.07
C LEU A 59 5.27 -6.44 -1.59
N GLU A 60 5.60 -6.71 -2.84
CA GLU A 60 5.37 -8.01 -3.47
C GLU A 60 3.91 -8.45 -3.34
N LEU A 61 3.01 -7.50 -3.56
CA LEU A 61 1.58 -7.75 -3.55
C LEU A 61 1.04 -7.76 -4.98
N ASP A 62 0.03 -8.61 -5.20
CA ASP A 62 -0.67 -8.64 -6.46
C ASP A 62 -1.74 -7.54 -6.46
N PRO A 63 -1.64 -6.54 -7.36
CA PRO A 63 -2.63 -5.46 -7.38
C PRO A 63 -4.05 -5.96 -7.66
N TYR A 64 -4.19 -7.05 -8.40
CA TYR A 64 -5.52 -7.61 -8.66
C TYR A 64 -6.15 -8.15 -7.39
N GLU A 65 -5.36 -8.78 -6.54
CA GLU A 65 -5.87 -9.28 -5.25
C GLU A 65 -6.34 -8.15 -4.36
N LEU A 66 -5.57 -7.05 -4.32
CA LEU A 66 -5.98 -5.89 -3.55
C LEU A 66 -7.27 -5.29 -4.07
N LEU A 67 -7.40 -5.18 -5.39
CA LEU A 67 -8.61 -4.65 -6.00
C LEU A 67 -9.81 -5.53 -5.68
N PHE A 68 -9.63 -6.83 -5.73
CA PHE A 68 -10.68 -7.78 -5.41
C PHE A 68 -11.15 -7.63 -3.96
N ILE A 69 -10.20 -7.46 -3.04
CA ILE A 69 -10.51 -7.29 -1.62
C ILE A 69 -11.26 -5.98 -1.39
N SER A 70 -10.86 -4.89 -2.05
CA SER A 70 -11.49 -3.60 -1.85
C SER A 70 -12.92 -3.54 -2.38
N ASN A 71 -13.27 -4.43 -3.31
CA ASN A 71 -14.61 -4.47 -3.87
C ASN A 71 -15.57 -5.32 -3.05
N ARG A 72 -15.10 -5.86 -1.97
CA ARG A 72 -15.95 -6.62 -1.08
C ARG A 72 -16.50 -5.74 0.03
#